data_d1f149595d3640a41533524534681b1d
#
_entry.id   d1f149595d3640a41533524534681b1d
#
_cell.length_a   1.000
_cell.length_b   1.000
_cell.length_c   1.000
_cell.angle_alpha   90.00
_cell.angle_beta   90.00
_cell.angle_gamma   90.00
#
_symmetry.space_group_name_H-M   'P 1'
#
loop_
_entity.id
_entity.type
_entity.pdbx_description
1 polymer ?
#
loop_
_entity_poly.entity_id
_entity_poly.type
_entity_poly.pdbx_seq_one_letter_code
_entity_poly.pdbx_strand_id
1 'polypeptide(L)'
;PGTARPVAAAAMTAGLDGTVLFVALAGSQAHGTAREGSDVDLRGVFVAPLARRLSLFRTIEQHECALDGAVGAALHTRLQAHPSASVALSVKTESVLLDVGKFLSLCASANPNALEVLFADVRDWMYETPAWERIHRDRHRFLSQKVRQTYLGYALAQLKRIGTHRSWLLRPPKAKPAREEFGLPGGATLSADDRDRIERGVAEKLRSWGLDTVEMPKSLRLELEEKLRAFWQDLLEAGPLELDGRLRAVA
;
A
#
# COMPACT_ATOMS: atom_id res chain seq x y z
N PRO A 1 -27.42 -4.13 -35.88
CA PRO A 1 -27.30 -2.77 -35.38
C PRO A 1 -27.29 -2.85 -33.84
N GLY A 2 -26.09 -2.91 -33.28
CA GLY A 2 -25.88 -2.92 -31.83
C GLY A 2 -26.07 -1.51 -31.30
N THR A 3 -27.13 -1.31 -30.51
CA THR A 3 -27.34 -0.13 -29.71
C THR A 3 -26.17 0.00 -28.72
N ALA A 4 -25.29 0.93 -28.98
CA ALA A 4 -24.27 1.33 -28.02
C ALA A 4 -25.01 1.81 -26.74
N ARG A 5 -24.90 1.05 -25.65
CA ARG A 5 -25.36 1.52 -24.33
C ARG A 5 -24.61 2.82 -24.05
N PRO A 6 -25.29 3.88 -23.59
CA PRO A 6 -24.63 5.12 -23.24
C PRO A 6 -23.53 4.80 -22.24
N VAL A 7 -22.33 5.33 -22.48
CA VAL A 7 -21.25 5.32 -21.50
C VAL A 7 -21.79 6.03 -20.27
N ALA A 8 -22.03 5.29 -19.20
CA ALA A 8 -22.50 5.85 -17.95
C ALA A 8 -21.58 7.02 -17.59
N ALA A 9 -22.17 8.15 -17.23
CA ALA A 9 -21.44 9.33 -16.81
C ALA A 9 -20.39 8.92 -15.77
N ALA A 10 -19.16 9.36 -15.98
CA ALA A 10 -18.04 9.02 -15.13
C ALA A 10 -18.42 9.30 -13.66
N ALA A 11 -18.52 8.25 -12.85
CA ALA A 11 -18.89 8.38 -11.45
C ALA A 11 -17.68 8.97 -10.70
N MET A 12 -17.78 10.26 -10.41
CA MET A 12 -16.79 10.98 -9.62
C MET A 12 -17.20 10.90 -8.15
N THR A 13 -16.21 10.75 -7.29
CA THR A 13 -16.33 10.78 -5.83
C THR A 13 -15.64 12.04 -5.34
N ALA A 14 -16.21 12.78 -4.39
CA ALA A 14 -15.59 13.99 -3.86
C ALA A 14 -14.22 13.64 -3.24
N GLY A 15 -13.21 14.43 -3.59
CA GLY A 15 -11.83 14.20 -3.14
C GLY A 15 -11.03 13.18 -3.96
N LEU A 16 -11.65 12.40 -4.86
CA LEU A 16 -10.94 11.52 -5.78
C LEU A 16 -10.78 12.24 -7.13
N ASP A 17 -9.53 12.55 -7.48
CA ASP A 17 -9.20 13.00 -8.83
C ASP A 17 -9.13 11.77 -9.77
N GLY A 18 -10.28 11.34 -10.27
CA GLY A 18 -10.38 10.15 -11.12
C GLY A 18 -11.79 9.57 -11.26
N THR A 19 -11.90 8.48 -12.00
CA THR A 19 -13.14 7.75 -12.25
C THR A 19 -13.09 6.38 -11.59
N VAL A 20 -14.02 6.09 -10.69
CA VAL A 20 -14.14 4.77 -10.06
C VAL A 20 -14.62 3.75 -11.10
N LEU A 21 -13.92 2.64 -11.21
CA LEU A 21 -14.29 1.51 -12.08
C LEU A 21 -15.02 0.41 -11.33
N PHE A 22 -14.62 0.16 -10.08
CA PHE A 22 -15.06 -0.98 -9.31
C PHE A 22 -14.88 -0.74 -7.82
N VAL A 23 -15.82 -1.26 -7.02
CA VAL A 23 -15.73 -1.35 -5.57
C VAL A 23 -16.33 -2.67 -5.11
N ALA A 24 -15.67 -3.39 -4.23
CA ALA A 24 -16.19 -4.60 -3.59
C ALA A 24 -15.99 -4.55 -2.08
N LEU A 25 -16.78 -5.33 -1.38
CA LEU A 25 -16.52 -5.70 0.01
C LEU A 25 -15.21 -6.47 0.11
N ALA A 26 -14.51 -6.27 1.20
CA ALA A 26 -13.28 -6.96 1.53
C ALA A 26 -13.27 -7.32 3.03
N GLY A 27 -12.16 -7.85 3.50
CA GLY A 27 -11.93 -8.14 4.91
C GLY A 27 -12.95 -9.11 5.49
N SER A 28 -13.34 -8.89 6.74
CA SER A 28 -14.19 -9.80 7.50
C SER A 28 -15.59 -9.98 6.91
N GLN A 29 -16.12 -8.96 6.25
CA GLN A 29 -17.44 -9.01 5.60
C GLN A 29 -17.43 -9.97 4.40
N ALA A 30 -16.46 -9.84 3.50
CA ALA A 30 -16.33 -10.71 2.33
C ALA A 30 -16.03 -12.16 2.70
N HIS A 31 -15.28 -12.37 3.79
CA HIS A 31 -14.91 -13.71 4.26
C HIS A 31 -15.95 -14.36 5.19
N GLY A 32 -17.04 -13.69 5.49
CA GLY A 32 -18.09 -14.22 6.39
C GLY A 32 -17.63 -14.40 7.84
N THR A 33 -16.60 -13.67 8.25
CA THR A 33 -16.03 -13.69 9.62
C THR A 33 -16.37 -12.45 10.41
N ALA A 34 -17.17 -11.54 9.85
CA ALA A 34 -17.63 -10.33 10.49
C ALA A 34 -18.45 -10.63 11.76
N ARG A 35 -18.28 -9.79 12.77
CA ARG A 35 -19.05 -9.81 14.03
C ARG A 35 -19.78 -8.49 14.16
N GLU A 36 -20.70 -8.41 15.10
CA GLU A 36 -21.31 -7.15 15.48
C GLU A 36 -20.23 -6.11 15.82
N GLY A 37 -20.31 -4.93 15.21
CA GLY A 37 -19.31 -3.88 15.35
C GLY A 37 -18.06 -4.01 14.46
N SER A 38 -17.98 -5.03 13.58
CA SER A 38 -16.90 -5.12 12.62
C SER A 38 -16.99 -4.02 11.56
N ASP A 39 -15.86 -3.40 11.23
CA ASP A 39 -15.76 -2.38 10.19
C ASP A 39 -16.16 -2.93 8.81
N VAL A 40 -16.60 -2.03 7.94
CA VAL A 40 -16.84 -2.33 6.52
C VAL A 40 -15.62 -1.91 5.71
N ASP A 41 -14.85 -2.91 5.30
CA ASP A 41 -13.72 -2.72 4.41
C ASP A 41 -14.18 -2.73 2.95
N LEU A 42 -13.82 -1.70 2.21
CA LEU A 42 -14.05 -1.59 0.78
C LEU A 42 -12.72 -1.53 0.04
N ARG A 43 -12.62 -2.30 -1.01
CA ARG A 43 -11.46 -2.26 -1.92
C ARG A 43 -11.97 -1.99 -3.34
N GLY A 44 -11.28 -1.11 -4.05
CA GLY A 44 -11.72 -0.75 -5.37
C GLY A 44 -10.60 -0.37 -6.32
N VAL A 45 -11.01 -0.05 -7.54
CA VAL A 45 -10.13 0.32 -8.63
C VAL A 45 -10.66 1.60 -9.28
N PHE A 46 -9.78 2.54 -9.55
CA PHE A 46 -10.10 3.79 -10.23
C PHE A 46 -9.12 4.07 -11.37
N VAL A 47 -9.49 4.99 -12.25
CA VAL A 47 -8.60 5.53 -13.28
C VAL A 47 -8.29 6.97 -12.92
N ALA A 48 -7.02 7.26 -12.64
CA ALA A 48 -6.56 8.62 -12.47
C ALA A 48 -6.59 9.38 -13.82
N PRO A 49 -6.81 10.72 -13.82
CA PRO A 49 -6.74 11.53 -15.03
C PRO A 49 -5.39 11.38 -15.74
N LEU A 50 -5.42 11.46 -17.07
CA LEU A 50 -4.22 11.28 -17.88
C LEU A 50 -3.09 12.25 -17.48
N ALA A 51 -3.41 13.48 -17.15
CA ALA A 51 -2.45 14.46 -16.67
C ALA A 51 -1.71 14.02 -15.39
N ARG A 52 -2.41 13.31 -14.50
CA ARG A 52 -1.80 12.73 -13.28
C ARG A 52 -0.96 11.51 -13.59
N ARG A 53 -1.42 10.65 -14.49
CA ARG A 53 -0.70 9.43 -14.89
C ARG A 53 0.57 9.72 -15.66
N LEU A 54 0.60 10.80 -16.43
CA LEU A 54 1.77 11.26 -17.18
C LEU A 54 2.66 12.24 -16.42
N SER A 55 2.29 12.58 -15.17
CA SER A 55 3.10 13.47 -14.35
C SER A 55 4.42 12.81 -13.98
N LEU A 56 5.52 13.53 -14.17
CA LEU A 56 6.86 13.11 -13.78
C LEU A 56 7.07 13.22 -12.25
N PHE A 57 6.23 14.01 -11.57
CA PHE A 57 6.46 14.39 -10.18
C PHE A 57 5.45 13.82 -9.19
N ARG A 58 4.28 13.38 -9.66
CA ARG A 58 3.21 12.88 -8.79
C ARG A 58 2.53 11.68 -9.44
N THR A 59 2.83 10.49 -8.95
CA THR A 59 2.08 9.28 -9.26
C THR A 59 1.03 9.06 -8.19
N ILE A 60 -0.23 8.88 -8.59
CA ILE A 60 -1.29 8.42 -7.69
C ILE A 60 -1.41 6.92 -7.87
N GLU A 61 -0.99 6.15 -6.88
CA GLU A 61 -1.10 4.70 -6.91
C GLU A 61 -2.28 4.18 -6.08
N GLN A 62 -2.60 4.89 -5.00
CA GLN A 62 -3.63 4.52 -4.04
C GLN A 62 -4.30 5.79 -3.51
N HIS A 63 -5.58 5.68 -3.22
CA HIS A 63 -6.36 6.74 -2.60
C HIS A 63 -7.29 6.17 -1.53
N GLU A 64 -7.27 6.79 -0.36
CA GLU A 64 -8.19 6.52 0.74
C GLU A 64 -9.18 7.68 0.80
N CYS A 65 -10.45 7.41 0.56
CA CYS A 65 -11.49 8.42 0.50
C CYS A 65 -12.84 7.89 0.96
N ALA A 66 -13.70 8.77 1.42
CA ALA A 66 -15.12 8.46 1.51
C ALA A 66 -15.71 8.33 0.10
N LEU A 67 -16.57 7.33 -0.11
CA LEU A 67 -17.26 7.13 -1.37
C LEU A 67 -18.61 7.84 -1.31
N ASP A 68 -18.81 8.81 -2.16
CA ASP A 68 -20.01 9.64 -2.25
C ASP A 68 -20.59 9.70 -3.67
N GLY A 69 -21.51 10.60 -3.94
CA GLY A 69 -22.15 10.77 -5.25
C GLY A 69 -22.83 9.48 -5.72
N ALA A 70 -22.72 9.17 -7.01
CA ALA A 70 -23.33 7.99 -7.61
C ALA A 70 -22.75 6.68 -7.09
N VAL A 71 -21.45 6.66 -6.78
CA VAL A 71 -20.76 5.50 -6.19
C VAL A 71 -21.27 5.25 -4.78
N GLY A 72 -21.37 6.31 -3.95
CA GLY A 72 -21.89 6.22 -2.59
C GLY A 72 -23.34 5.79 -2.54
N ALA A 73 -24.19 6.28 -3.45
CA ALA A 73 -25.59 5.87 -3.55
C ALA A 73 -25.73 4.38 -3.93
N ALA A 74 -24.96 3.91 -4.91
CA ALA A 74 -24.94 2.48 -5.29
C ALA A 74 -24.43 1.61 -4.14
N LEU A 75 -23.36 2.02 -3.49
CA LEU A 75 -22.79 1.38 -2.31
C LEU A 75 -23.83 1.22 -1.19
N HIS A 76 -24.50 2.32 -0.82
CA HIS A 76 -25.52 2.32 0.23
C HIS A 76 -26.65 1.32 -0.08
N THR A 77 -27.14 1.34 -1.31
CA THR A 77 -28.23 0.44 -1.75
C THR A 77 -27.79 -1.04 -1.65
N ARG A 78 -26.59 -1.35 -2.11
CA ARG A 78 -26.10 -2.74 -2.10
C ARG A 78 -25.71 -3.22 -0.70
N LEU A 79 -25.15 -2.36 0.13
CA LEU A 79 -24.86 -2.68 1.54
C LEU A 79 -26.14 -3.00 2.31
N GLN A 80 -27.23 -2.24 2.08
CA GLN A 80 -28.52 -2.53 2.72
C GLN A 80 -29.09 -3.90 2.31
N ALA A 81 -28.87 -4.31 1.07
CA ALA A 81 -29.32 -5.59 0.55
C ALA A 81 -28.39 -6.76 0.89
N HIS A 82 -27.17 -6.49 1.33
CA HIS A 82 -26.16 -7.53 1.56
C HIS A 82 -26.35 -8.21 2.91
N PRO A 83 -26.49 -9.55 2.96
CA PRO A 83 -26.86 -10.26 4.20
C PRO A 83 -25.81 -10.11 5.33
N SER A 84 -24.54 -9.99 4.97
CA SER A 84 -23.46 -9.85 5.96
C SER A 84 -23.16 -8.40 6.34
N ALA A 85 -23.52 -7.42 5.48
CA ALA A 85 -23.22 -6.02 5.68
C ALA A 85 -24.39 -5.21 6.25
N SER A 86 -25.60 -5.79 6.28
CA SER A 86 -26.82 -5.10 6.72
C SER A 86 -26.77 -4.57 8.15
N VAL A 87 -25.95 -5.18 9.00
CA VAL A 87 -25.74 -4.76 10.41
C VAL A 87 -24.69 -3.62 10.50
N ALA A 88 -23.91 -3.41 9.46
CA ALA A 88 -22.71 -2.58 9.48
C ALA A 88 -22.94 -1.12 9.03
N LEU A 89 -24.15 -0.73 8.65
CA LEU A 89 -24.45 0.63 8.18
C LEU A 89 -24.24 1.74 9.24
N SER A 90 -24.10 1.37 10.51
CA SER A 90 -23.75 2.26 11.62
C SER A 90 -22.28 2.23 11.97
N VAL A 91 -21.45 1.41 11.29
CA VAL A 91 -20.06 1.18 11.61
C VAL A 91 -19.16 1.95 10.66
N LYS A 92 -17.94 2.20 11.08
CA LYS A 92 -16.91 2.86 10.28
C LYS A 92 -16.67 2.10 8.97
N THR A 93 -16.76 2.83 7.87
CA THR A 93 -16.46 2.33 6.53
C THR A 93 -15.10 2.84 6.10
N GLU A 94 -14.20 1.93 5.76
CA GLU A 94 -12.88 2.25 5.23
C GLU A 94 -12.80 1.83 3.76
N SER A 95 -12.44 2.77 2.89
CA SER A 95 -12.28 2.48 1.47
C SER A 95 -10.87 2.78 0.98
N VAL A 96 -10.31 1.83 0.24
CA VAL A 96 -9.01 1.96 -0.41
C VAL A 96 -9.16 1.64 -1.89
N LEU A 97 -8.88 2.63 -2.73
CA LEU A 97 -8.93 2.49 -4.18
C LEU A 97 -7.51 2.49 -4.74
N LEU A 98 -7.22 1.56 -5.65
CA LEU A 98 -5.96 1.49 -6.39
C LEU A 98 -6.15 2.06 -7.79
N ASP A 99 -5.17 2.82 -8.28
CA ASP A 99 -5.13 3.15 -9.71
C ASP A 99 -5.06 1.87 -10.54
N VAL A 100 -5.78 1.83 -11.65
CA VAL A 100 -5.87 0.64 -12.50
C VAL A 100 -4.52 0.11 -12.95
N GLY A 101 -3.55 0.97 -13.23
CA GLY A 101 -2.19 0.55 -13.60
C GLY A 101 -1.48 -0.14 -12.45
N LYS A 102 -1.57 0.42 -11.24
CA LYS A 102 -1.04 -0.21 -10.01
C LYS A 102 -1.74 -1.53 -9.73
N PHE A 103 -3.06 -1.54 -9.79
CA PHE A 103 -3.87 -2.74 -9.56
C PHE A 103 -3.47 -3.89 -10.50
N LEU A 104 -3.42 -3.63 -11.81
CA LEU A 104 -3.03 -4.65 -12.80
C LEU A 104 -1.59 -5.13 -12.61
N SER A 105 -0.67 -4.23 -12.25
CA SER A 105 0.72 -4.59 -11.91
C SER A 105 0.80 -5.51 -10.69
N LEU A 106 0.01 -5.24 -9.65
CA LEU A 106 -0.10 -6.10 -8.47
C LEU A 106 -0.70 -7.47 -8.83
N CYS A 107 -1.74 -7.52 -9.66
CA CYS A 107 -2.32 -8.78 -10.15
C CYS A 107 -1.29 -9.58 -10.96
N ALA A 108 -0.56 -8.95 -11.87
CA ALA A 108 0.48 -9.59 -12.67
C ALA A 108 1.65 -10.11 -11.81
N SER A 109 1.95 -9.45 -10.70
CA SER A 109 2.94 -9.93 -9.72
C SER A 109 2.38 -10.97 -8.74
N ALA A 110 1.13 -11.40 -8.93
CA ALA A 110 0.43 -12.37 -8.10
C ALA A 110 0.29 -11.92 -6.63
N ASN A 111 0.05 -10.63 -6.41
CA ASN A 111 -0.22 -10.12 -5.06
C ASN A 111 -1.56 -10.66 -4.54
N PRO A 112 -1.60 -11.34 -3.37
CA PRO A 112 -2.82 -11.94 -2.86
C PRO A 112 -3.98 -10.96 -2.70
N ASN A 113 -3.75 -9.80 -2.09
CA ASN A 113 -4.81 -8.81 -1.83
C ASN A 113 -5.41 -8.25 -3.14
N ALA A 114 -4.58 -8.03 -4.18
CA ALA A 114 -5.08 -7.57 -5.47
C ALA A 114 -5.85 -8.67 -6.21
N LEU A 115 -5.38 -9.91 -6.13
CA LEU A 115 -6.10 -11.05 -6.72
C LEU A 115 -7.42 -11.33 -5.99
N GLU A 116 -7.51 -11.16 -4.67
CA GLU A 116 -8.78 -11.26 -3.96
C GLU A 116 -9.82 -10.26 -4.49
N VAL A 117 -9.42 -9.00 -4.74
CA VAL A 117 -10.31 -8.00 -5.34
C VAL A 117 -10.68 -8.38 -6.78
N LEU A 118 -9.73 -8.88 -7.58
CA LEU A 118 -9.97 -9.30 -8.96
C LEU A 118 -10.94 -10.49 -9.06
N PHE A 119 -10.90 -11.40 -8.08
CA PHE A 119 -11.72 -12.59 -7.99
C PHE A 119 -12.85 -12.48 -6.95
N ALA A 120 -13.16 -11.27 -6.49
CA ALA A 120 -14.25 -11.03 -5.56
C ALA A 120 -15.57 -11.63 -6.10
N ASP A 121 -16.34 -12.28 -5.23
CA ASP A 121 -17.64 -12.81 -5.58
C ASP A 121 -18.57 -11.67 -6.05
N VAL A 122 -19.40 -11.94 -7.05
CA VAL A 122 -20.33 -10.94 -7.61
C VAL A 122 -21.32 -10.42 -6.55
N ARG A 123 -21.64 -11.23 -5.55
CA ARG A 123 -22.48 -10.80 -4.42
C ARG A 123 -21.86 -9.69 -3.58
N ASP A 124 -20.52 -9.64 -3.54
CA ASP A 124 -19.74 -8.66 -2.78
C ASP A 124 -19.44 -7.38 -3.60
N TRP A 125 -19.86 -7.33 -4.86
CA TRP A 125 -19.69 -6.17 -5.70
C TRP A 125 -20.61 -5.03 -5.26
N MET A 126 -20.05 -3.92 -4.91
CA MET A 126 -20.78 -2.73 -4.44
C MET A 126 -20.97 -1.70 -5.54
N TYR A 127 -20.04 -1.64 -6.48
CA TYR A 127 -20.11 -0.78 -7.67
C TYR A 127 -19.29 -1.39 -8.80
N GLU A 128 -19.82 -1.39 -10.02
CA GLU A 128 -19.09 -1.85 -11.21
C GLU A 128 -19.42 -1.02 -12.45
N THR A 129 -18.50 -1.03 -13.39
CA THR A 129 -18.64 -0.38 -14.70
C THR A 129 -18.38 -1.39 -15.83
N PRO A 130 -18.84 -1.10 -17.07
CA PRO A 130 -18.53 -1.96 -18.22
C PRO A 130 -17.02 -2.10 -18.49
N ALA A 131 -16.19 -1.14 -18.03
CA ALA A 131 -14.74 -1.24 -18.12
C ALA A 131 -14.20 -2.29 -17.15
N TRP A 132 -14.75 -2.36 -15.93
CA TRP A 132 -14.43 -3.42 -14.97
C TRP A 132 -14.84 -4.80 -15.47
N GLU A 133 -16.03 -4.94 -16.03
CA GLU A 133 -16.50 -6.22 -16.57
C GLU A 133 -15.54 -6.81 -17.62
N ARG A 134 -14.90 -5.95 -18.43
CA ARG A 134 -13.87 -6.38 -19.41
C ARG A 134 -12.61 -6.88 -18.70
N ILE A 135 -12.15 -6.21 -17.65
CA ILE A 135 -10.99 -6.66 -16.84
C ILE A 135 -11.32 -7.99 -16.17
N HIS A 136 -12.48 -8.08 -15.52
CA HIS A 136 -12.92 -9.26 -14.80
C HIS A 136 -13.11 -10.48 -15.71
N ARG A 137 -13.58 -10.30 -16.95
CA ARG A 137 -13.71 -11.38 -17.95
C ARG A 137 -12.38 -12.07 -18.19
N ASP A 138 -11.31 -11.30 -18.30
CA ASP A 138 -9.96 -11.78 -18.60
C ASP A 138 -9.14 -12.11 -17.33
N ARG A 139 -9.75 -12.11 -16.15
CA ARG A 139 -9.07 -12.27 -14.85
C ARG A 139 -8.20 -13.51 -14.74
N HIS A 140 -8.58 -14.60 -15.37
CA HIS A 140 -7.83 -15.87 -15.34
C HIS A 140 -6.44 -15.75 -15.97
N ARG A 141 -6.21 -14.76 -16.83
CA ARG A 141 -4.89 -14.48 -17.44
C ARG A 141 -3.85 -14.02 -16.43
N PHE A 142 -4.27 -13.56 -15.25
CA PHE A 142 -3.39 -13.15 -14.15
C PHE A 142 -2.96 -14.33 -13.27
N LEU A 143 -3.58 -15.51 -13.43
CA LEU A 143 -3.20 -16.70 -12.66
C LEU A 143 -1.95 -17.35 -13.27
N SER A 144 -0.86 -17.30 -12.54
CA SER A 144 0.40 -17.96 -12.89
C SER A 144 0.85 -18.90 -11.76
N GLN A 145 1.85 -19.73 -12.01
CA GLN A 145 2.43 -20.59 -10.97
C GLN A 145 2.98 -19.80 -9.77
N LYS A 146 3.31 -18.53 -9.96
CA LYS A 146 3.76 -17.62 -8.90
C LYS A 146 2.70 -17.44 -7.81
N VAL A 147 1.41 -17.53 -8.15
CA VAL A 147 0.30 -17.42 -7.19
C VAL A 147 0.48 -18.39 -6.02
N ARG A 148 0.85 -19.64 -6.30
CA ARG A 148 1.09 -20.64 -5.25
C ARG A 148 2.14 -20.17 -4.24
N GLN A 149 3.24 -19.59 -4.73
CA GLN A 149 4.34 -19.14 -3.86
C GLN A 149 3.97 -17.91 -3.06
N THR A 150 3.32 -16.93 -3.70
CA THR A 150 2.92 -15.69 -3.04
C THR A 150 1.83 -15.93 -1.99
N TYR A 151 0.83 -16.76 -2.28
CA TYR A 151 -0.21 -17.10 -1.30
C TYR A 151 0.33 -17.93 -0.13
N LEU A 152 1.22 -18.89 -0.39
CA LEU A 152 1.86 -19.65 0.68
C LEU A 152 2.69 -18.73 1.58
N GLY A 153 3.51 -17.86 1.00
CA GLY A 153 4.30 -16.88 1.75
C GLY A 153 3.43 -15.93 2.56
N TYR A 154 2.34 -15.44 1.97
CA TYR A 154 1.36 -14.59 2.65
C TYR A 154 0.70 -15.33 3.83
N ALA A 155 0.22 -16.55 3.62
CA ALA A 155 -0.41 -17.37 4.66
C ALA A 155 0.54 -17.63 5.84
N LEU A 156 1.79 -18.00 5.56
CA LEU A 156 2.81 -18.20 6.60
C LEU A 156 3.10 -16.92 7.38
N ALA A 157 3.17 -15.77 6.69
CA ALA A 157 3.35 -14.49 7.35
C ALA A 157 2.16 -14.13 8.26
N GLN A 158 0.92 -14.39 7.83
CA GLN A 158 -0.27 -14.19 8.65
C GLN A 158 -0.30 -15.13 9.87
N LEU A 159 0.03 -16.39 9.71
CA LEU A 159 0.13 -17.34 10.83
C LEU A 159 1.17 -16.89 11.86
N LYS A 160 2.34 -16.42 11.41
CA LYS A 160 3.35 -15.85 12.30
C LYS A 160 2.83 -14.62 13.05
N ARG A 161 2.11 -13.73 12.37
CA ARG A 161 1.50 -12.54 12.98
C ARG A 161 0.46 -12.92 14.04
N ILE A 162 -0.43 -13.88 13.73
CA ILE A 162 -1.42 -14.40 14.67
C ILE A 162 -0.73 -15.02 15.90
N GLY A 163 0.31 -15.82 15.69
CA GLY A 163 1.11 -16.43 16.76
C GLY A 163 1.75 -15.37 17.67
N THR A 164 2.30 -14.31 17.09
CA THR A 164 2.87 -13.18 17.83
C THR A 164 1.80 -12.44 18.65
N HIS A 165 0.68 -12.11 18.04
CA HIS A 165 -0.46 -11.46 18.72
C HIS A 165 -0.99 -12.31 19.87
N ARG A 166 -1.18 -13.61 19.63
CA ARG A 166 -1.61 -14.55 20.68
C ARG A 166 -0.63 -14.57 21.86
N SER A 167 0.68 -14.61 21.57
CA SER A 167 1.72 -14.57 22.60
C SER A 167 1.63 -13.29 23.44
N TRP A 168 1.40 -12.15 22.81
CA TRP A 168 1.25 -10.86 23.50
C TRP A 168 -0.02 -10.79 24.35
N LEU A 169 -1.12 -11.35 23.87
CA LEU A 169 -2.38 -11.40 24.64
C LEU A 169 -2.30 -12.33 25.86
N LEU A 170 -1.65 -13.49 25.68
CA LEU A 170 -1.55 -14.49 26.75
C LEU A 170 -0.43 -14.17 27.77
N ARG A 171 0.62 -13.48 27.31
CA ARG A 171 1.80 -13.11 28.11
C ARG A 171 2.22 -11.68 27.77
N PRO A 172 1.41 -10.68 28.16
CA PRO A 172 1.77 -9.30 27.88
C PRO A 172 3.10 -8.96 28.57
N PRO A 173 4.03 -8.29 27.87
CA PRO A 173 5.27 -7.86 28.49
C PRO A 173 4.95 -6.89 29.62
N LYS A 174 5.55 -7.10 30.80
CA LYS A 174 5.34 -6.25 32.00
C LYS A 174 5.93 -4.86 31.83
N ALA A 175 6.92 -4.73 30.98
CA ALA A 175 7.57 -3.47 30.63
C ALA A 175 7.91 -3.44 29.15
N LYS A 176 8.11 -2.25 28.59
CA LYS A 176 8.63 -2.11 27.23
C LYS A 176 10.03 -2.74 27.18
N PRO A 177 10.29 -3.71 26.28
CA PRO A 177 11.60 -4.33 26.18
C PRO A 177 12.66 -3.27 25.89
N ALA A 178 13.75 -3.30 26.63
CA ALA A 178 14.89 -2.42 26.42
C ALA A 178 15.84 -3.07 25.41
N ARG A 179 16.50 -2.26 24.58
CA ARG A 179 17.41 -2.76 23.54
C ARG A 179 18.62 -3.49 24.17
N GLU A 180 19.04 -3.04 25.34
CA GLU A 180 20.16 -3.59 26.12
C GLU A 180 19.93 -5.04 26.54
N GLU A 181 18.68 -5.42 26.81
CA GLU A 181 18.28 -6.80 27.16
C GLU A 181 18.59 -7.79 26.02
N PHE A 182 18.70 -7.29 24.79
CA PHE A 182 19.02 -8.05 23.58
C PHE A 182 20.45 -7.84 23.08
N GLY A 183 21.32 -7.25 23.90
CA GLY A 183 22.71 -6.93 23.52
C GLY A 183 22.83 -5.82 22.47
N LEU A 184 21.76 -5.05 22.26
CA LEU A 184 21.76 -3.93 21.32
C LEU A 184 22.07 -2.63 22.06
N PRO A 185 22.77 -1.66 21.43
CA PRO A 185 23.04 -0.37 22.04
C PRO A 185 21.78 0.35 22.49
N GLY A 186 21.79 0.94 23.68
CA GLY A 186 20.67 1.70 24.22
C GLY A 186 20.43 3.01 23.46
N GLY A 187 19.14 3.44 23.42
CA GLY A 187 18.76 4.72 22.87
C GLY A 187 18.50 4.74 21.36
N ALA A 188 18.31 5.93 20.81
CA ALA A 188 18.20 6.13 19.37
C ALA A 188 19.50 5.70 18.68
N THR A 189 19.40 5.11 17.50
CA THR A 189 20.54 4.62 16.71
C THR A 189 21.59 5.70 16.44
N LEU A 190 21.18 6.98 16.47
CA LEU A 190 22.06 8.13 16.31
C LEU A 190 21.65 9.23 17.30
N SER A 191 22.61 9.89 17.92
CA SER A 191 22.38 11.13 18.65
C SER A 191 21.94 12.25 17.69
N ALA A 192 21.33 13.32 18.20
CA ALA A 192 20.99 14.49 17.39
C ALA A 192 22.24 15.09 16.72
N ASP A 193 23.33 15.20 17.49
CA ASP A 193 24.59 15.76 17.01
C ASP A 193 25.24 14.90 15.91
N ASP A 194 25.17 13.56 16.02
CA ASP A 194 25.67 12.65 15.00
C ASP A 194 24.83 12.75 13.73
N ARG A 195 23.52 12.88 13.85
CA ARG A 195 22.63 13.10 12.70
C ARG A 195 22.99 14.39 11.97
N ASP A 196 23.13 15.49 12.69
CA ASP A 196 23.49 16.79 12.12
C ASP A 196 24.89 16.80 11.47
N ARG A 197 25.83 16.03 12.02
CA ARG A 197 27.14 15.81 11.39
C ARG A 197 27.03 15.06 10.08
N ILE A 198 26.24 14.00 10.08
CA ILE A 198 26.01 13.16 8.90
C ILE A 198 25.32 13.99 7.81
N GLU A 199 24.24 14.70 8.14
CA GLU A 199 23.51 15.54 7.19
C GLU A 199 24.41 16.62 6.58
N ARG A 200 25.25 17.26 7.40
CA ARG A 200 26.25 18.24 6.90
C ARG A 200 27.26 17.58 5.97
N GLY A 201 27.82 16.42 6.35
CA GLY A 201 28.78 15.68 5.52
C GLY A 201 28.18 15.25 4.18
N VAL A 202 26.97 14.74 4.19
CA VAL A 202 26.22 14.37 2.96
C VAL A 202 25.96 15.62 2.10
N ALA A 203 25.48 16.70 2.68
CA ALA A 203 25.20 17.94 1.94
C ALA A 203 26.47 18.55 1.33
N GLU A 204 27.61 18.49 2.04
CA GLU A 204 28.88 18.96 1.52
C GLU A 204 29.39 18.08 0.37
N LYS A 205 29.23 16.76 0.49
CA LYS A 205 29.60 15.82 -0.57
C LYS A 205 28.72 15.99 -1.81
N LEU A 206 27.40 16.13 -1.66
CA LEU A 206 26.48 16.41 -2.76
C LEU A 206 26.87 17.72 -3.48
N ARG A 207 27.20 18.76 -2.73
CA ARG A 207 27.70 20.02 -3.32
C ARG A 207 29.02 19.84 -4.08
N SER A 208 29.96 19.06 -3.52
CA SER A 208 31.22 18.77 -4.21
C SER A 208 31.06 18.01 -5.52
N TRP A 209 29.94 17.31 -5.68
CA TRP A 209 29.57 16.63 -6.94
C TRP A 209 28.69 17.48 -7.85
N GLY A 210 28.38 18.74 -7.49
CA GLY A 210 27.48 19.61 -8.26
C GLY A 210 26.01 19.18 -8.26
N LEU A 211 25.58 18.44 -7.21
CA LEU A 211 24.28 17.83 -7.12
C LEU A 211 23.37 18.53 -6.07
N ASP A 212 23.48 19.83 -5.97
CA ASP A 212 22.72 20.65 -5.00
C ASP A 212 21.30 20.99 -5.47
N THR A 213 20.89 20.57 -6.67
CA THR A 213 19.56 20.82 -7.24
C THR A 213 18.78 19.57 -7.60
N VAL A 214 17.49 19.63 -7.36
CA VAL A 214 16.52 18.57 -7.04
C VAL A 214 16.04 17.70 -8.20
N GLU A 215 16.42 17.94 -9.45
CA GLU A 215 15.87 17.19 -10.60
C GLU A 215 16.91 16.32 -11.30
N MET A 216 16.95 15.04 -10.87
CA MET A 216 17.86 14.08 -11.50
C MET A 216 17.13 13.01 -12.32
N PRO A 217 17.61 12.71 -13.55
CA PRO A 217 17.19 11.54 -14.30
C PRO A 217 17.43 10.24 -13.53
N LYS A 218 16.62 9.22 -13.77
CA LYS A 218 16.69 7.94 -13.04
C LYS A 218 18.06 7.26 -13.11
N SER A 219 18.74 7.38 -14.25
CA SER A 219 20.11 6.87 -14.45
C SER A 219 21.13 7.54 -13.54
N LEU A 220 21.03 8.87 -13.40
CA LEU A 220 21.90 9.64 -12.50
C LEU A 220 21.64 9.34 -11.03
N ARG A 221 20.36 9.03 -10.68
CA ARG A 221 20.00 8.64 -9.32
C ARG A 221 20.68 7.33 -8.90
N LEU A 222 20.70 6.32 -9.77
CA LEU A 222 21.36 5.04 -9.48
C LEU A 222 22.87 5.22 -9.29
N GLU A 223 23.53 6.00 -10.16
CA GLU A 223 24.94 6.33 -10.02
C GLU A 223 25.22 7.10 -8.72
N LEU A 224 24.33 8.01 -8.34
CA LEU A 224 24.42 8.73 -7.07
C LEU A 224 24.24 7.79 -5.87
N GLU A 225 23.30 6.85 -5.93
CA GLU A 225 23.10 5.86 -4.86
C GLU A 225 24.36 4.99 -4.65
N GLU A 226 25.05 4.59 -5.72
CA GLU A 226 26.31 3.87 -5.63
C GLU A 226 27.41 4.73 -5.02
N LYS A 227 27.56 5.96 -5.47
CA LYS A 227 28.54 6.90 -4.91
C LYS A 227 28.26 7.25 -3.46
N LEU A 228 26.99 7.40 -3.08
CA LEU A 228 26.58 7.60 -1.69
C LEU A 228 26.88 6.37 -0.84
N ARG A 229 26.65 5.17 -1.36
CA ARG A 229 26.98 3.93 -0.65
C ARG A 229 28.48 3.81 -0.39
N ALA A 230 29.32 4.07 -1.40
CA ALA A 230 30.77 4.10 -1.23
C ALA A 230 31.19 5.17 -0.21
N PHE A 231 30.63 6.37 -0.28
CA PHE A 231 30.89 7.44 0.69
C PHE A 231 30.48 7.05 2.12
N TRP A 232 29.37 6.35 2.30
CA TRP A 232 28.96 5.82 3.60
C TRP A 232 29.94 4.78 4.13
N GLN A 233 30.45 3.90 3.27
CA GLN A 233 31.49 2.94 3.65
C GLN A 233 32.78 3.64 4.06
N ASP A 234 33.25 4.60 3.28
CA ASP A 234 34.42 5.40 3.58
C ASP A 234 34.27 6.16 4.92
N LEU A 235 33.08 6.69 5.19
CA LEU A 235 32.76 7.41 6.44
C LEU A 235 32.74 6.47 7.65
N LEU A 236 32.33 5.24 7.47
CA LEU A 236 32.33 4.19 8.49
C LEU A 236 33.76 3.67 8.76
N GLU A 237 34.61 3.55 7.74
CA GLU A 237 35.95 3.05 7.83
C GLU A 237 36.95 4.11 8.33
N ALA A 238 36.77 5.36 7.91
CA ALA A 238 37.64 6.47 8.32
C ALA A 238 37.48 6.94 9.78
N GLY A 239 36.38 6.48 10.44
CA GLY A 239 36.12 6.83 11.84
C GLY A 239 35.93 8.32 12.14
N PRO A 240 35.44 9.19 11.21
CA PRO A 240 35.19 10.61 11.51
C PRO A 240 34.04 10.80 12.49
N LEU A 241 33.30 9.74 12.76
CA LEU A 241 32.32 9.63 13.79
C LEU A 241 32.87 8.58 14.78
N GLU A 242 33.02 8.91 16.03
CA GLU A 242 33.14 7.93 17.11
C GLU A 242 31.86 7.12 17.18
N LEU A 243 31.69 6.25 16.23
CA LEU A 243 30.51 5.43 16.02
C LEU A 243 30.73 4.10 16.69
N ASP A 244 30.61 4.14 17.98
CA ASP A 244 30.47 3.05 18.89
C ASP A 244 29.37 2.08 18.37
N GLY A 245 29.66 1.23 17.40
CA GLY A 245 28.81 0.16 16.90
C GLY A 245 27.43 0.54 16.38
N ARG A 246 27.00 1.79 16.55
CA ARG A 246 25.61 2.24 16.32
C ARG A 246 25.23 2.36 14.86
N LEU A 247 26.16 2.70 13.98
CA LEU A 247 25.93 2.75 12.53
C LEU A 247 26.09 1.38 11.86
N ARG A 248 26.90 0.48 12.41
CA ARG A 248 27.04 -0.88 11.90
C ARG A 248 25.75 -1.69 12.01
N ALA A 249 24.81 -1.27 12.85
CA ALA A 249 23.48 -1.89 12.99
C ALA A 249 22.44 -1.33 12.01
N VAL A 250 22.76 -0.32 11.20
CA VAL A 250 21.85 0.37 10.27
C VAL A 250 22.28 0.18 8.80
N ALA A 251 23.52 -0.23 8.56
CA ALA A 251 24.04 -0.60 7.24
C ALA A 251 23.90 -2.11 7.02
#